data_719c400c66384dae596482c63b749ff0
#
_entry.id   719c400c66384dae596482c63b749ff0
#
_cell.length_a   1.000
_cell.length_b   1.000
_cell.length_c   1.000
_cell.angle_alpha   90.00
_cell.angle_beta   90.00
_cell.angle_gamma   90.00
#
_symmetry.space_group_name_H-M   'P 1'
#
loop_
_entity.id
_entity.type
_entity.pdbx_description
1 polymer ?
#
loop_
_entity_poly.entity_id
_entity_poly.type
_entity_poly.pdbx_seq_one_letter_code
_entity_poly.pdbx_strand_id
1 'polypeptide(L)'
;MHEGLLKAVELFNSGRFAEFQDALDAMTSSTRASSERQFYTLLKNLAEALLQLSDGDVEEAEGMVAAALRKMDEFVPRFRGLNVASLREDTQRLLGELRDSRAGRREEPAPSRLPRLRVLPD
;
A
#
# COMPACT_ATOMS: atom_id res chain seq x y z
N MET A 1 3.04 -16.72 -9.58
CA MET A 1 2.89 -15.91 -8.34
C MET A 1 2.23 -16.74 -7.25
N HIS A 2 2.60 -16.52 -6.01
CA HIS A 2 2.04 -17.22 -4.87
C HIS A 2 0.52 -16.96 -4.77
N GLU A 3 -0.26 -18.03 -4.58
CA GLU A 3 -1.73 -17.92 -4.53
C GLU A 3 -2.22 -16.99 -3.42
N GLY A 4 -1.59 -17.07 -2.25
CA GLY A 4 -1.94 -16.17 -1.15
C GLY A 4 -1.71 -14.71 -1.48
N LEU A 5 -0.66 -14.41 -2.26
CA LEU A 5 -0.38 -13.04 -2.67
C LEU A 5 -1.44 -12.54 -3.67
N LEU A 6 -1.90 -13.39 -4.59
CA LEU A 6 -2.98 -13.02 -5.52
C LEU A 6 -4.25 -12.67 -4.76
N LYS A 7 -4.59 -13.46 -3.74
CA LYS A 7 -5.76 -13.17 -2.92
C LYS A 7 -5.59 -11.86 -2.15
N ALA A 8 -4.39 -11.61 -1.62
CA ALA A 8 -4.11 -10.37 -0.92
C ALA A 8 -4.26 -9.16 -1.87
N VAL A 9 -3.81 -9.28 -3.12
CA VAL A 9 -3.97 -8.23 -4.12
C VAL A 9 -5.46 -7.89 -4.32
N GLU A 10 -6.31 -8.92 -4.42
CA GLU A 10 -7.75 -8.70 -4.57
C GLU A 10 -8.33 -7.96 -3.37
N LEU A 11 -7.93 -8.33 -2.17
CA LEU A 11 -8.42 -7.67 -0.95
C LEU A 11 -8.01 -6.20 -0.91
N PHE A 12 -6.75 -5.92 -1.22
CA PHE A 12 -6.26 -4.54 -1.24
C PHE A 12 -7.02 -3.70 -2.28
N ASN A 13 -7.14 -4.21 -3.49
CA ASN A 13 -7.78 -3.48 -4.59
C ASN A 13 -9.28 -3.31 -4.38
N SER A 14 -9.89 -4.12 -3.52
CA SER A 14 -11.30 -4.01 -3.17
C SER A 14 -11.53 -3.10 -1.95
N GLY A 15 -10.47 -2.53 -1.38
CA GLY A 15 -10.59 -1.68 -0.20
C GLY A 15 -10.76 -2.43 1.10
N ARG A 16 -10.55 -3.75 1.11
CA ARG A 16 -10.70 -4.60 2.30
C ARG A 16 -9.35 -4.68 3.02
N PHE A 17 -8.92 -3.54 3.55
CA PHE A 17 -7.56 -3.38 4.06
C PHE A 17 -7.28 -4.18 5.33
N ALA A 18 -8.24 -4.29 6.25
CA ALA A 18 -8.05 -5.08 7.45
C ALA A 18 -7.84 -6.56 7.12
N GLU A 19 -8.63 -7.10 6.19
CA GLU A 19 -8.49 -8.49 5.74
C GLU A 19 -7.17 -8.68 4.97
N PHE A 20 -6.76 -7.66 4.21
CA PHE A 20 -5.47 -7.65 3.53
C PHE A 20 -4.32 -7.77 4.55
N GLN A 21 -4.38 -7.00 5.64
CA GLN A 21 -3.36 -7.07 6.69
C GLN A 21 -3.28 -8.45 7.31
N ASP A 22 -4.43 -9.07 7.57
CA ASP A 22 -4.47 -10.44 8.12
C ASP A 22 -3.83 -11.45 7.15
N ALA A 23 -4.12 -11.31 5.85
CA ALA A 23 -3.53 -12.18 4.83
C ALA A 23 -2.01 -12.02 4.79
N LEU A 24 -1.51 -10.79 4.88
CA LEU A 24 -0.07 -10.55 4.88
C LEU A 24 0.60 -11.02 6.17
N ASP A 25 -0.08 -10.95 7.31
CA ASP A 25 0.45 -11.49 8.57
C ASP A 25 0.71 -12.99 8.44
N ALA A 26 -0.22 -13.72 7.84
CA ALA A 26 -0.06 -15.15 7.61
C ALA A 26 1.13 -15.43 6.69
N MET A 27 1.29 -14.63 5.63
CA MET A 27 2.40 -14.79 4.69
C MET A 27 3.74 -14.44 5.34
N THR A 28 3.78 -13.40 6.14
CA THR A 28 4.99 -12.96 6.84
C THR A 28 5.46 -14.04 7.81
N SER A 29 4.52 -14.68 8.51
CA SER A 29 4.83 -15.76 9.45
C SER A 29 5.41 -16.99 8.75
N SER A 30 5.06 -17.22 7.49
CA SER A 30 5.48 -18.39 6.75
C SER A 30 6.76 -18.22 5.94
N THR A 31 7.29 -16.99 5.83
CA THR A 31 8.51 -16.76 5.07
C THR A 31 9.70 -16.48 5.98
N ARG A 32 10.88 -16.95 5.57
CA ARG A 32 12.15 -16.69 6.27
C ARG A 32 12.98 -15.63 5.58
N ALA A 33 12.63 -15.30 4.35
CA ALA A 33 13.40 -14.32 3.58
C ALA A 33 13.15 -12.91 4.14
N SER A 34 14.24 -12.26 4.58
CA SER A 34 14.17 -10.93 5.19
C SER A 34 13.56 -9.89 4.25
N SER A 35 13.93 -9.93 2.97
CA SER A 35 13.42 -8.98 1.98
C SER A 35 11.91 -9.13 1.78
N GLU A 36 11.39 -10.37 1.76
CA GLU A 36 9.95 -10.60 1.65
C GLU A 36 9.22 -10.07 2.87
N ARG A 37 9.76 -10.32 4.07
CA ARG A 37 9.14 -9.85 5.31
C ARG A 37 9.09 -8.33 5.33
N GLN A 38 10.16 -7.66 4.91
CA GLN A 38 10.20 -6.20 4.84
C GLN A 38 9.18 -5.67 3.83
N PHE A 39 9.06 -6.34 2.68
CA PHE A 39 8.10 -5.94 1.66
C PHE A 39 6.65 -6.08 2.15
N TYR A 40 6.33 -7.22 2.78
CA TYR A 40 4.98 -7.43 3.31
C TYR A 40 4.66 -6.44 4.43
N THR A 41 5.65 -6.12 5.27
CA THR A 41 5.47 -5.11 6.32
C THR A 41 5.18 -3.73 5.71
N LEU A 42 5.90 -3.38 4.64
CA LEU A 42 5.66 -2.14 3.91
C LEU A 42 4.21 -2.08 3.39
N LEU A 43 3.73 -3.15 2.77
CA LEU A 43 2.36 -3.19 2.25
C LEU A 43 1.32 -3.12 3.37
N LYS A 44 1.57 -3.79 4.50
CA LYS A 44 0.69 -3.71 5.66
C LYS A 44 0.60 -2.28 6.19
N ASN A 45 1.73 -1.60 6.26
CA ASN A 45 1.77 -0.22 6.76
C ASN A 45 1.04 0.73 5.80
N LEU A 46 1.15 0.49 4.49
CA LEU A 46 0.38 1.27 3.52
C LEU A 46 -1.13 1.04 3.72
N ALA A 47 -1.54 -0.21 3.91
CA ALA A 47 -2.95 -0.53 4.18
C ALA A 47 -3.43 0.14 5.46
N GLU A 48 -2.60 0.18 6.51
CA GLU A 48 -2.94 0.86 7.75
C GLU A 48 -3.17 2.36 7.50
N ALA A 49 -2.33 2.97 6.68
CA ALA A 49 -2.50 4.37 6.31
C ALA A 49 -3.86 4.61 5.63
N LEU A 50 -4.26 3.69 4.75
CA LEU A 50 -5.54 3.81 4.06
C LEU A 50 -6.73 3.61 5.00
N LEU A 51 -6.58 2.76 6.03
CA LEU A 51 -7.58 2.62 7.08
C LEU A 51 -7.69 3.91 7.90
N GLN A 52 -6.57 4.52 8.28
CA GLN A 52 -6.58 5.80 9.00
C GLN A 52 -7.25 6.89 8.17
N LEU A 53 -6.98 6.91 6.87
CA LEU A 53 -7.63 7.86 5.96
C LEU A 53 -9.14 7.64 5.93
N SER A 54 -9.57 6.38 5.90
CA SER A 54 -10.99 6.02 5.94
C SER A 54 -11.67 6.50 7.21
N ASP A 55 -10.93 6.53 8.33
CA ASP A 55 -11.42 7.03 9.62
C ASP A 55 -11.36 8.56 9.73
N GLY A 56 -10.88 9.24 8.69
CA GLY A 56 -10.78 10.69 8.66
C GLY A 56 -9.49 11.26 9.25
N ASP A 57 -8.55 10.41 9.61
CA ASP A 57 -7.28 10.85 10.20
C ASP A 57 -6.25 11.11 9.10
N VAL A 58 -6.39 12.25 8.43
CA VAL A 58 -5.56 12.63 7.28
C VAL A 58 -4.10 12.85 7.69
N GLU A 59 -3.87 13.47 8.86
CA GLU A 59 -2.51 13.76 9.31
C GLU A 59 -1.71 12.48 9.57
N GLU A 60 -2.32 11.53 10.28
CA GLU A 60 -1.69 10.23 10.55
C GLU A 60 -1.45 9.48 9.25
N ALA A 61 -2.45 9.46 8.36
CA ALA A 61 -2.32 8.79 7.07
C ALA A 61 -1.18 9.38 6.24
N GLU A 62 -1.04 10.70 6.22
CA GLU A 62 0.04 11.36 5.47
C GLU A 62 1.42 10.89 5.93
N GLY A 63 1.65 10.84 7.24
CA GLY A 63 2.93 10.38 7.78
C GLY A 63 3.24 8.94 7.42
N MET A 64 2.25 8.08 7.50
CA MET A 64 2.40 6.66 7.17
C MET A 64 2.62 6.44 5.67
N VAL A 65 1.90 7.18 4.83
CA VAL A 65 2.08 7.10 3.37
C VAL A 65 3.49 7.55 2.98
N ALA A 66 3.97 8.65 3.58
CA ALA A 66 5.31 9.14 3.31
C ALA A 66 6.39 8.11 3.69
N ALA A 67 6.22 7.46 4.84
CA ALA A 67 7.16 6.42 5.28
C ALA A 67 7.14 5.21 4.35
N ALA A 68 5.95 4.77 3.93
CA ALA A 68 5.82 3.64 3.00
C ALA A 68 6.47 3.97 1.65
N LEU A 69 6.28 5.19 1.17
CA LEU A 69 6.85 5.63 -0.10
C LEU A 69 8.38 5.55 -0.10
N ARG A 70 9.02 5.98 0.99
CA ARG A 70 10.48 5.89 1.12
C ARG A 70 10.96 4.44 1.06
N LYS A 71 10.23 3.54 1.70
CA LYS A 71 10.59 2.11 1.71
C LYS A 71 10.45 1.46 0.34
N MET A 72 9.54 1.96 -0.49
CA MET A 72 9.31 1.40 -1.83
C MET A 72 10.55 1.49 -2.73
N ASP A 73 11.45 2.44 -2.47
CA ASP A 73 12.67 2.59 -3.26
C ASP A 73 13.56 1.35 -3.23
N GLU A 74 13.43 0.54 -2.19
CA GLU A 74 14.21 -0.70 -2.05
C GLU A 74 13.67 -1.84 -2.94
N PHE A 75 12.47 -1.69 -3.49
CA PHE A 75 11.76 -2.77 -4.18
C PHE A 75 11.38 -2.46 -5.62
N VAL A 76 11.62 -1.22 -6.09
CA VAL A 76 11.32 -0.87 -7.49
C VAL A 76 12.34 -1.50 -8.43
N PRO A 77 11.97 -1.82 -9.69
CA PRO A 77 10.66 -1.57 -10.28
C PRO A 77 9.64 -2.67 -10.00
N ARG A 78 10.09 -3.84 -9.58
CA ARG A 78 9.21 -4.98 -9.33
C ARG A 78 9.74 -5.84 -8.19
N PHE A 79 8.84 -6.51 -7.50
CA PHE A 79 9.19 -7.45 -6.45
C PHE A 79 8.08 -8.49 -6.33
N ARG A 80 8.47 -9.77 -6.35
CA ARG A 80 7.55 -10.92 -6.20
C ARG A 80 6.34 -10.86 -7.14
N GLY A 81 6.55 -10.43 -8.38
CA GLY A 81 5.49 -10.38 -9.37
C GLY A 81 4.58 -9.16 -9.30
N LEU A 82 4.85 -8.23 -8.39
CA LEU A 82 4.09 -6.99 -8.30
C LEU A 82 4.84 -5.83 -8.94
N ASN A 83 4.07 -4.95 -9.60
CA ASN A 83 4.61 -3.73 -10.19
C ASN A 83 4.76 -2.67 -9.11
N VAL A 84 5.94 -2.61 -8.50
CA VAL A 84 6.21 -1.66 -7.41
C VAL A 84 6.36 -0.23 -7.95
N ALA A 85 6.89 -0.08 -9.17
CA ALA A 85 6.99 1.24 -9.79
C ALA A 85 5.62 1.90 -9.94
N SER A 86 4.62 1.15 -10.38
CA SER A 86 3.25 1.62 -10.49
C SER A 86 2.66 1.98 -9.12
N LEU A 87 2.88 1.13 -8.12
CA LEU A 87 2.43 1.39 -6.76
C LEU A 87 3.08 2.67 -6.21
N ARG A 88 4.35 2.87 -6.47
CA ARG A 88 5.08 4.05 -6.05
C ARG A 88 4.48 5.31 -6.65
N GLU A 89 4.16 5.29 -7.94
CA GLU A 89 3.51 6.43 -8.60
C GLU A 89 2.15 6.75 -7.99
N ASP A 90 1.32 5.72 -7.77
CA ASP A 90 0.02 5.89 -7.14
C ASP A 90 0.15 6.47 -5.73
N THR A 91 1.14 5.98 -4.98
CA THR A 91 1.39 6.42 -3.60
C THR A 91 1.90 7.85 -3.55
N GLN A 92 2.76 8.26 -4.50
CA GLN A 92 3.22 9.64 -4.61
C GLN A 92 2.05 10.58 -4.88
N ARG A 93 1.15 10.18 -5.76
CA ARG A 93 -0.04 10.98 -6.07
C ARG A 93 -0.92 11.14 -4.82
N LEU A 94 -1.14 10.04 -4.12
CA LEU A 94 -1.92 10.07 -2.89
C LEU A 94 -1.29 11.02 -1.87
N LEU A 95 0.02 10.93 -1.67
CA LEU A 95 0.72 11.79 -0.72
C LEU A 95 0.52 13.26 -1.06
N GLY A 96 0.64 13.61 -2.34
CA GLY A 96 0.39 14.98 -2.80
C GLY A 96 -1.04 15.43 -2.51
N GLU A 97 -2.01 14.57 -2.75
CA GLU A 97 -3.42 14.87 -2.49
C GLU A 97 -3.69 15.06 -1.00
N LEU A 98 -3.07 14.25 -0.14
CA LEU A 98 -3.23 14.38 1.31
C LEU A 98 -2.63 15.71 1.80
N ARG A 99 -1.48 16.10 1.27
CA ARG A 99 -0.86 17.37 1.62
C ARG A 99 -1.70 18.55 1.17
N ASP A 100 -2.28 18.46 -0.03
CA ASP A 100 -3.18 19.50 -0.53
C ASP A 100 -4.44 19.60 0.31
N SER A 101 -4.98 18.48 0.73
CA SER A 101 -6.16 18.42 1.60
C SER A 101 -5.89 19.09 2.94
N ARG A 102 -4.74 18.78 3.57
CA ARG A 102 -4.34 19.40 4.84
C ARG A 102 -4.12 20.91 4.70
N ALA A 103 -3.67 21.34 3.54
CA ALA A 103 -3.47 22.77 3.26
C ALA A 103 -4.77 23.48 2.86
N GLY A 104 -5.90 22.76 2.81
CA GLY A 104 -7.19 23.33 2.43
C GLY A 104 -7.36 23.58 0.94
N ARG A 105 -6.49 23.00 0.10
CA ARG A 105 -6.50 23.23 -1.35
C ARG A 105 -7.38 22.28 -2.12
N ARG A 106 -7.80 21.18 -1.52
CA ARG A 106 -8.69 20.21 -2.16
C ARG A 106 -9.37 19.33 -1.11
N GLU A 107 -10.41 18.65 -1.55
CA GLU A 107 -11.12 17.67 -0.72
C GLU A 107 -10.31 16.37 -0.62
N GLU A 108 -10.72 15.48 0.28
CA GLU A 108 -10.08 14.17 0.42
C GLU A 108 -10.14 13.39 -0.90
N PRO A 109 -9.12 12.55 -1.17
CA PRO A 109 -9.11 11.75 -2.40
C PRO A 109 -10.33 10.83 -2.49
N ALA A 110 -10.88 10.72 -3.69
CA ALA A 110 -11.98 9.77 -3.93
C ALA A 110 -11.42 8.34 -3.86
N PRO A 111 -12.23 7.34 -3.42
CA PRO A 111 -11.77 5.95 -3.34
C PRO A 111 -11.16 5.42 -4.63
N SER A 112 -11.64 5.89 -5.80
CA SER A 112 -11.10 5.47 -7.10
C SER A 112 -9.65 5.93 -7.34
N ARG A 113 -9.14 6.83 -6.51
CA ARG A 113 -7.77 7.37 -6.62
C ARG A 113 -6.81 6.75 -5.61
N LEU A 114 -7.26 5.76 -4.84
CA LEU A 114 -6.38 5.07 -3.91
C LEU A 114 -5.38 4.20 -4.68
N PRO A 115 -4.19 3.96 -4.10
CA PRO A 115 -3.20 3.08 -4.73
C PRO A 115 -3.76 1.69 -5.01
N ARG A 116 -3.26 1.06 -6.06
CA ARG A 116 -3.64 -0.30 -6.43
C ARG A 116 -2.41 -1.18 -6.56
N LEU A 117 -2.57 -2.44 -6.24
CA LEU A 117 -1.54 -3.44 -6.47
C LEU A 117 -1.79 -4.05 -7.86
N ARG A 118 -0.77 -4.05 -8.70
CA ARG A 118 -0.87 -4.59 -10.06
C ARG A 118 0.08 -5.76 -10.22
N VAL A 119 -0.47 -6.89 -10.66
CA VAL A 119 0.30 -8.10 -10.92
C VAL A 119 0.93 -7.98 -12.30
N LEU A 120 2.23 -8.28 -12.38
CA LEU A 120 2.93 -8.29 -13.66
C LEU A 120 2.64 -9.60 -14.40
N PRO A 121 2.54 -9.56 -15.75
CA PRO A 121 2.39 -10.79 -16.53
C PRO A 121 3.65 -11.65 -16.39
N ASP A 122 3.45 -12.95 -16.46
CA ASP A 122 4.55 -13.93 -16.42
C ASP A 122 5.38 -13.91 -17.69
#